data_e52a8d3fbbf5150b21999ebf7276508e
#
_entry.id   e52a8d3fbbf5150b21999ebf7276508e
#
_cell.length_a   1.000
_cell.length_b   1.000
_cell.length_c   1.000
_cell.angle_alpha   90.00
_cell.angle_beta   90.00
_cell.angle_gamma   90.00
#
_symmetry.space_group_name_H-M   'P 1'
#
loop_
_entity.id
_entity.type
_entity.pdbx_description
1 polymer ?
#
loop_
_entity_poly.entity_id
_entity_poly.type
_entity_poly.pdbx_seq_one_letter_code
_entity_poly.pdbx_strand_id
1 'polypeptide(L)'
;MEDFSISPNGKFMALKGSARKGGGVINILDTYTLQWVAQARIESRGGIADFVWWGDSKGLTIAGKNGEVTEWSIDDQRTVARWMDEGAIGTTVIALGGRSGRDGWIGGDRWVALGSSSGIVNIYDRRAWSSNLTKADAEDDDNSGVPPNPSPVRSLDHLTIPTSHLVFSPDGQLLAMASRWKRDAMRLVHLPSCTVYRNWPTSNTPLGRITAVAWGRGEREEAEALLAVANEQGKIRLWEVRA
;
A
#
# COMPACT_ATOMS: atom_id res chain seq x y z
N MET A 1 2.01 -14.44 -15.36
CA MET A 1 1.47 -13.17 -14.85
C MET A 1 0.68 -13.49 -13.61
N GLU A 2 1.04 -12.91 -12.47
CA GLU A 2 0.42 -13.22 -11.17
C GLU A 2 -0.56 -12.12 -10.75
N ASP A 3 -0.27 -10.87 -11.11
CA ASP A 3 -1.06 -9.72 -10.78
C ASP A 3 -0.73 -8.54 -11.70
N PHE A 4 -1.60 -7.53 -11.77
CA PHE A 4 -1.34 -6.30 -12.53
C PHE A 4 -2.00 -5.09 -11.87
N SER A 5 -1.43 -3.91 -12.11
CA SER A 5 -1.98 -2.65 -11.65
C SER A 5 -1.72 -1.54 -12.67
N ILE A 6 -2.67 -0.63 -12.81
CA ILE A 6 -2.56 0.55 -13.66
C ILE A 6 -2.13 1.75 -12.81
N SER A 7 -1.23 2.57 -13.32
CA SER A 7 -0.77 3.79 -12.65
C SER A 7 -1.92 4.79 -12.44
N PRO A 8 -1.88 5.64 -11.40
CA PRO A 8 -2.94 6.62 -11.12
C PRO A 8 -3.27 7.57 -12.27
N ASN A 9 -2.29 7.88 -13.13
CA ASN A 9 -2.49 8.71 -14.32
C ASN A 9 -2.96 7.91 -15.55
N GLY A 10 -3.12 6.59 -15.43
CA GLY A 10 -3.55 5.70 -16.50
C GLY A 10 -2.51 5.41 -17.59
N LYS A 11 -1.29 5.98 -17.50
CA LYS A 11 -0.28 5.89 -18.57
C LYS A 11 0.47 4.56 -18.60
N PHE A 12 0.67 3.96 -17.43
CA PHE A 12 1.48 2.75 -17.29
C PHE A 12 0.69 1.59 -16.68
N MET A 13 1.06 0.39 -17.06
CA MET A 13 0.57 -0.85 -16.47
C MET A 13 1.77 -1.66 -15.96
N ALA A 14 1.75 -2.03 -14.70
CA ALA A 14 2.74 -2.89 -14.07
C ALA A 14 2.22 -4.32 -13.98
N LEU A 15 3.03 -5.29 -14.42
CA LEU A 15 2.72 -6.71 -14.44
C LEU A 15 3.70 -7.45 -13.53
N LYS A 16 3.18 -8.06 -12.46
CA LYS A 16 3.96 -8.88 -11.55
C LYS A 16 4.20 -10.27 -12.12
N GLY A 17 5.44 -10.73 -12.04
CA GLY A 17 5.85 -12.07 -12.40
C GLY A 17 6.91 -12.62 -11.45
N SER A 18 7.03 -13.94 -11.40
CA SER A 18 8.07 -14.62 -10.64
C SER A 18 9.36 -14.74 -11.44
N ALA A 19 10.50 -14.60 -10.78
CA ALA A 19 11.81 -14.84 -11.39
C ALA A 19 12.25 -16.29 -11.16
N ARG A 20 12.94 -16.89 -12.16
CA ARG A 20 13.40 -18.30 -12.13
C ARG A 20 14.33 -18.63 -10.94
N LYS A 21 14.96 -17.64 -10.30
CA LYS A 21 15.92 -17.82 -9.19
C LYS A 21 15.38 -17.37 -7.82
N GLY A 22 14.05 -17.34 -7.65
CA GLY A 22 13.45 -17.05 -6.34
C GLY A 22 13.21 -15.58 -6.03
N GLY A 23 13.57 -14.65 -6.91
CA GLY A 23 13.19 -13.24 -6.83
C GLY A 23 11.87 -12.95 -7.53
N GLY A 24 11.57 -11.67 -7.73
CA GLY A 24 10.40 -11.19 -8.47
C GLY A 24 10.77 -10.18 -9.55
N VAL A 25 9.89 -10.05 -10.53
CA VAL A 25 10.03 -9.03 -11.57
C VAL A 25 8.71 -8.29 -11.73
N ILE A 26 8.80 -6.99 -11.97
CA ILE A 26 7.66 -6.18 -12.40
C ILE A 26 8.02 -5.59 -13.76
N ASN A 27 7.24 -5.96 -14.76
CA ASN A 27 7.35 -5.40 -16.10
C ASN A 27 6.40 -4.23 -16.23
N ILE A 28 6.88 -3.12 -16.77
CA ILE A 28 6.10 -1.90 -16.94
C ILE A 28 5.87 -1.69 -18.42
N LEU A 29 4.60 -1.56 -18.80
CA LEU A 29 4.15 -1.30 -20.16
C LEU A 29 3.47 0.06 -20.23
N ASP A 30 3.59 0.74 -21.35
CA ASP A 30 2.76 1.87 -21.70
C ASP A 30 1.36 1.35 -22.08
N THR A 31 0.30 1.88 -21.45
CA THR A 31 -1.07 1.40 -21.64
C THR A 31 -1.63 1.73 -23.02
N TYR A 32 -1.13 2.79 -23.66
CA TYR A 32 -1.62 3.23 -24.95
C TYR A 32 -0.98 2.45 -26.11
N THR A 33 0.34 2.26 -26.05
CA THR A 33 1.10 1.58 -27.11
C THR A 33 1.30 0.09 -26.85
N LEU A 34 1.07 -0.37 -25.61
CA LEU A 34 1.39 -1.72 -25.11
C LEU A 34 2.86 -2.10 -25.24
N GLN A 35 3.73 -1.11 -25.43
CA GLN A 35 5.17 -1.32 -25.52
C GLN A 35 5.79 -1.45 -24.13
N TRP A 36 6.82 -2.25 -24.06
CA TRP A 36 7.64 -2.38 -22.86
C TRP A 36 8.42 -1.08 -22.59
N VAL A 37 8.32 -0.60 -21.34
CA VAL A 37 8.97 0.64 -20.90
C VAL A 37 10.16 0.33 -20.01
N ALA A 38 9.95 -0.49 -18.98
CA ALA A 38 10.96 -0.76 -17.97
C ALA A 38 10.70 -2.08 -17.23
N GLN A 39 11.71 -2.55 -16.47
CA GLN A 39 11.61 -3.73 -15.66
C GLN A 39 12.27 -3.51 -14.29
N ALA A 40 11.51 -3.61 -13.22
CA ALA A 40 12.05 -3.68 -11.86
C ALA A 40 12.35 -5.15 -11.52
N ARG A 41 13.60 -5.44 -11.15
CA ARG A 41 14.03 -6.77 -10.66
C ARG A 41 14.27 -6.69 -9.17
N ILE A 42 13.61 -7.57 -8.44
CA ILE A 42 13.70 -7.66 -6.99
C ILE A 42 14.36 -8.97 -6.63
N GLU A 43 15.50 -8.88 -5.94
CA GLU A 43 16.30 -10.03 -5.53
C GLU A 43 15.87 -10.60 -4.17
N SER A 44 14.78 -10.07 -3.60
CA SER A 44 14.27 -10.47 -2.29
C SER A 44 13.95 -11.97 -2.24
N ARG A 45 14.41 -12.63 -1.19
CA ARG A 45 14.10 -14.06 -0.95
C ARG A 45 12.60 -14.25 -0.76
N GLY A 46 12.03 -15.19 -1.50
CA GLY A 46 10.59 -15.50 -1.45
C GLY A 46 9.74 -14.75 -2.49
N GLY A 47 10.33 -13.83 -3.24
CA GLY A 47 9.65 -13.09 -4.30
C GLY A 47 8.82 -11.92 -3.79
N ILE A 48 8.05 -11.32 -4.69
CA ILE A 48 7.20 -10.17 -4.42
C ILE A 48 5.89 -10.64 -3.77
N ALA A 49 5.55 -10.06 -2.62
CA ALA A 49 4.24 -10.21 -2.00
C ALA A 49 3.21 -9.40 -2.76
N ASP A 50 3.44 -8.09 -2.81
CA ASP A 50 2.52 -7.13 -3.39
C ASP A 50 3.28 -5.88 -3.87
N PHE A 51 2.64 -5.02 -4.65
CA PHE A 51 3.22 -3.77 -5.11
C PHE A 51 2.14 -2.71 -5.33
N VAL A 52 2.50 -1.46 -5.20
CA VAL A 52 1.59 -0.33 -5.35
C VAL A 52 2.29 0.82 -6.08
N TRP A 53 1.54 1.51 -6.95
CA TRP A 53 2.01 2.72 -7.62
C TRP A 53 2.14 3.87 -6.64
N TRP A 54 3.16 4.69 -6.84
CA TRP A 54 3.22 6.01 -6.20
C TRP A 54 2.08 6.89 -6.69
N GLY A 55 1.59 7.75 -5.83
CA GLY A 55 0.49 8.64 -6.17
C GLY A 55 0.77 9.58 -7.34
N ASP A 56 2.04 9.93 -7.59
CA ASP A 56 2.50 10.74 -8.74
C ASP A 56 2.70 9.93 -10.03
N SER A 57 2.58 8.60 -9.97
CA SER A 57 2.78 7.67 -11.09
C SER A 57 4.23 7.56 -11.60
N LYS A 58 5.22 8.04 -10.84
CA LYS A 58 6.64 8.02 -11.24
C LYS A 58 7.40 6.80 -10.74
N GLY A 59 6.76 5.94 -9.96
CA GLY A 59 7.41 4.76 -9.42
C GLY A 59 6.49 3.81 -8.70
N LEU A 60 7.09 2.82 -8.07
CA LEU A 60 6.45 1.72 -7.38
C LEU A 60 7.07 1.52 -6.00
N THR A 61 6.23 1.24 -5.01
CA THR A 61 6.66 0.63 -3.75
C THR A 61 6.35 -0.86 -3.82
N ILE A 62 7.38 -1.69 -3.67
CA ILE A 62 7.32 -3.13 -3.88
C ILE A 62 7.65 -3.83 -2.56
N ALA A 63 6.73 -4.62 -2.06
CA ALA A 63 6.90 -5.40 -0.83
C ALA A 63 7.32 -6.84 -1.15
N GLY A 64 8.45 -7.27 -0.62
CA GLY A 64 8.90 -8.66 -0.63
C GLY A 64 8.22 -9.47 0.47
N LYS A 65 8.06 -10.78 0.26
CA LYS A 65 7.47 -11.69 1.26
C LYS A 65 8.26 -11.79 2.56
N ASN A 66 9.55 -11.41 2.53
CA ASN A 66 10.46 -11.40 3.68
C ASN A 66 10.40 -10.09 4.50
N GLY A 67 9.56 -9.14 4.14
CA GLY A 67 9.46 -7.83 4.80
C GLY A 67 10.32 -6.74 4.19
N GLU A 68 11.15 -7.05 3.21
CA GLU A 68 11.94 -6.04 2.48
C GLU A 68 11.02 -5.22 1.59
N VAL A 69 11.13 -3.90 1.67
CA VAL A 69 10.39 -2.96 0.82
C VAL A 69 11.38 -2.22 -0.07
N THR A 70 11.08 -2.18 -1.36
CA THR A 70 11.88 -1.51 -2.37
C THR A 70 11.07 -0.37 -2.97
N GLU A 71 11.62 0.82 -2.95
CA GLU A 71 11.11 1.99 -3.68
C GLU A 71 11.83 2.06 -5.02
N TRP A 72 11.09 2.00 -6.11
CA TRP A 72 11.66 1.93 -7.46
C TRP A 72 11.13 3.05 -8.36
N SER A 73 12.03 3.83 -8.97
CA SER A 73 11.71 4.95 -9.85
C SER A 73 11.63 4.48 -11.32
N ILE A 74 10.58 4.90 -12.03
CA ILE A 74 10.45 4.66 -13.47
C ILE A 74 11.36 5.62 -14.25
N ASP A 75 11.42 6.88 -13.83
CA ASP A 75 12.17 7.92 -14.51
C ASP A 75 13.68 7.58 -14.49
N ASP A 76 14.19 7.14 -13.33
CA ASP A 76 15.59 6.76 -13.15
C ASP A 76 15.89 5.31 -13.51
N GLN A 77 14.86 4.49 -13.68
CA GLN A 77 14.93 3.04 -13.90
C GLN A 77 15.79 2.29 -12.86
N ARG A 78 15.77 2.75 -11.62
CA ARG A 78 16.58 2.22 -10.52
C ARG A 78 15.81 2.16 -9.19
N THR A 79 16.33 1.39 -8.27
CA THR A 79 15.91 1.44 -6.88
C THR A 79 16.41 2.73 -6.25
N VAL A 80 15.51 3.50 -5.64
CA VAL A 80 15.83 4.77 -4.96
C VAL A 80 15.94 4.58 -3.45
N ALA A 81 15.29 3.56 -2.88
CA ALA A 81 15.41 3.22 -1.47
C ALA A 81 15.10 1.75 -1.22
N ARG A 82 15.70 1.20 -0.14
CA ARG A 82 15.35 -0.12 0.42
C ARG A 82 15.25 0.00 1.92
N TRP A 83 14.24 -0.64 2.49
CA TRP A 83 14.03 -0.66 3.93
C TRP A 83 13.32 -1.95 4.36
N MET A 84 13.39 -2.26 5.66
CA MET A 84 12.76 -3.44 6.25
C MET A 84 11.54 -3.05 7.08
N ASP A 85 10.46 -3.78 6.90
CA ASP A 85 9.28 -3.72 7.75
C ASP A 85 9.60 -4.32 9.12
N GLU A 86 9.35 -3.56 10.20
CA GLU A 86 9.69 -3.98 11.56
C GLU A 86 8.86 -5.20 11.98
N GLY A 87 9.54 -6.26 12.42
CA GLY A 87 8.89 -7.48 12.89
C GLY A 87 8.08 -8.23 11.83
N ALA A 88 8.36 -8.01 10.55
CA ALA A 88 7.63 -8.62 9.45
C ALA A 88 7.69 -10.15 9.48
N ILE A 89 6.52 -10.77 9.55
CA ILE A 89 6.35 -12.22 9.42
C ILE A 89 5.47 -12.49 8.19
N GLY A 90 6.11 -12.64 7.03
CA GLY A 90 5.43 -12.93 5.77
C GLY A 90 4.50 -11.80 5.34
N THR A 91 5.05 -10.76 4.72
CA THR A 91 4.27 -9.67 4.14
C THR A 91 3.30 -10.20 3.09
N THR A 92 2.07 -9.71 3.12
CA THR A 92 0.99 -10.15 2.24
C THR A 92 0.45 -9.07 1.32
N VAL A 93 0.38 -7.82 1.80
CA VAL A 93 -0.24 -6.69 1.09
C VAL A 93 0.41 -5.38 1.51
N ILE A 94 0.49 -4.43 0.59
CA ILE A 94 0.98 -3.06 0.84
C ILE A 94 -0.03 -2.05 0.29
N ALA A 95 -0.15 -0.90 0.95
CA ALA A 95 -0.92 0.23 0.47
C ALA A 95 -0.22 1.56 0.74
N LEU A 96 -0.44 2.53 -0.13
CA LEU A 96 -0.03 3.92 0.01
C LEU A 96 -1.24 4.84 0.11
N GLY A 97 -1.12 5.97 0.83
CA GLY A 97 -2.20 6.91 0.96
C GLY A 97 -1.81 8.24 1.61
N GLY A 98 -2.80 9.12 1.75
CA GLY A 98 -2.57 10.45 2.32
C GLY A 98 -1.78 11.34 1.39
N ARG A 99 -2.17 11.37 0.10
CA ARG A 99 -1.55 12.18 -0.95
C ARG A 99 -1.58 13.66 -0.58
N SER A 100 -0.45 14.31 -0.55
CA SER A 100 -0.37 15.71 -0.13
C SER A 100 0.23 16.63 -1.18
N GLY A 101 0.74 16.22 -2.29
CA GLY A 101 1.41 17.10 -3.25
C GLY A 101 2.58 17.91 -2.66
N ARG A 102 3.04 17.58 -1.45
CA ARG A 102 4.22 18.22 -0.85
C ARG A 102 5.47 17.57 -1.39
N ASP A 103 6.40 18.40 -1.83
CA ASP A 103 7.73 17.97 -2.20
C ASP A 103 8.45 17.31 -1.00
N GLY A 104 9.24 16.28 -1.28
CA GLY A 104 10.09 15.61 -0.29
C GLY A 104 9.60 14.25 0.22
N TRP A 105 8.43 13.76 -0.22
CA TRP A 105 8.01 12.37 0.04
C TRP A 105 8.09 11.56 -1.24
N ILE A 106 8.58 10.35 -1.13
CA ILE A 106 8.63 9.43 -2.27
C ILE A 106 7.20 9.24 -2.80
N GLY A 107 6.99 9.60 -4.07
CA GLY A 107 5.71 9.48 -4.75
C GLY A 107 4.58 10.39 -4.25
N GLY A 108 4.86 11.31 -3.32
CA GLY A 108 3.88 12.24 -2.77
C GLY A 108 2.88 11.63 -1.78
N ASP A 109 3.06 10.35 -1.39
CA ASP A 109 2.21 9.65 -0.44
C ASP A 109 2.79 9.73 0.97
N ARG A 110 1.95 10.11 1.94
CA ARG A 110 2.34 10.23 3.35
C ARG A 110 2.43 8.89 4.05
N TRP A 111 1.38 8.07 3.90
CA TRP A 111 1.21 6.84 4.64
C TRP A 111 1.64 5.63 3.85
N VAL A 112 2.31 4.70 4.52
CA VAL A 112 2.56 3.35 4.04
C VAL A 112 1.95 2.38 5.05
N ALA A 113 1.16 1.42 4.58
CA ALA A 113 0.63 0.34 5.41
C ALA A 113 1.07 -1.00 4.85
N LEU A 114 1.61 -1.87 5.70
CA LEU A 114 2.01 -3.23 5.36
C LEU A 114 1.23 -4.23 6.20
N GLY A 115 0.60 -5.18 5.53
CA GLY A 115 -0.10 -6.29 6.17
C GLY A 115 0.70 -7.58 6.12
N SER A 116 0.56 -8.40 7.15
CA SER A 116 1.29 -9.64 7.30
C SER A 116 0.39 -10.88 7.34
N SER A 117 1.02 -12.04 7.21
CA SER A 117 0.35 -13.34 7.36
C SER A 117 -0.13 -13.61 8.79
N SER A 118 0.43 -12.93 9.79
CA SER A 118 -0.03 -12.98 11.19
C SER A 118 -1.27 -12.12 11.46
N GLY A 119 -1.62 -11.22 10.51
CA GLY A 119 -2.71 -10.26 10.67
C GLY A 119 -2.28 -8.93 11.29
N ILE A 120 -1.01 -8.77 11.62
CA ILE A 120 -0.46 -7.49 12.05
C ILE A 120 -0.38 -6.56 10.84
N VAL A 121 -0.77 -5.30 11.05
CA VAL A 121 -0.65 -4.23 10.07
C VAL A 121 0.22 -3.13 10.65
N ASN A 122 1.36 -2.87 10.03
CA ASN A 122 2.26 -1.79 10.38
C ASN A 122 1.95 -0.54 9.56
N ILE A 123 1.85 0.61 10.23
CA ILE A 123 1.60 1.91 9.61
C ILE A 123 2.84 2.79 9.78
N TYR A 124 3.33 3.34 8.69
CA TYR A 124 4.47 4.25 8.62
C TYR A 124 4.03 5.63 8.15
N ASP A 125 4.61 6.68 8.75
CA ASP A 125 4.45 8.07 8.33
C ASP A 125 5.76 8.57 7.69
N ARG A 126 5.76 8.77 6.38
CA ARG A 126 6.93 9.23 5.62
C ARG A 126 7.43 10.62 6.05
N ARG A 127 6.62 11.41 6.73
CA ARG A 127 7.07 12.69 7.31
C ARG A 127 8.18 12.49 8.33
N ALA A 128 8.15 11.40 9.09
CA ALA A 128 9.18 11.09 10.06
C ALA A 128 10.52 10.73 9.40
N TRP A 129 10.51 10.29 8.15
CA TRP A 129 11.73 9.93 7.42
C TRP A 129 12.49 11.17 6.97
N SER A 130 11.78 12.15 6.42
CA SER A 130 12.39 13.42 5.94
C SER A 130 13.01 14.26 7.06
N SER A 131 12.56 14.11 8.31
CA SER A 131 13.09 14.88 9.45
C SER A 131 14.44 14.38 9.98
N ASN A 132 14.84 13.17 9.60
CA ASN A 132 16.09 12.54 10.06
C ASN A 132 17.30 12.84 9.15
N LEU A 133 17.08 13.53 8.03
CA LEU A 133 18.17 13.99 7.17
C LEU A 133 18.91 15.14 7.85
N THR A 134 20.05 14.85 8.47
CA THR A 134 21.00 15.89 8.83
C THR A 134 21.69 16.39 7.57
N LYS A 135 22.05 17.70 7.53
CA LYS A 135 22.73 18.31 6.36
C LYS A 135 24.04 17.60 5.96
N ALA A 136 24.60 16.78 6.84
CA ALA A 136 25.81 16.00 6.60
C ALA A 136 25.57 14.76 5.71
N ASP A 137 24.33 14.26 5.68
CA ASP A 137 23.95 13.05 4.93
C ASP A 137 23.54 13.36 3.48
N ALA A 138 23.49 14.65 3.11
CA ALA A 138 23.04 15.10 1.79
C ALA A 138 24.13 15.02 0.69
N GLU A 139 25.38 14.68 1.05
CA GLU A 139 26.50 14.59 0.10
C GLU A 139 26.65 13.18 -0.51
N ASP A 140 26.00 12.15 0.03
CA ASP A 140 25.95 10.82 -0.58
C ASP A 140 24.77 10.73 -1.53
N ASP A 141 25.06 10.54 -2.80
CA ASP A 141 24.10 10.44 -3.94
C ASP A 141 23.11 9.27 -3.81
N ASP A 142 23.27 8.42 -2.80
CA ASP A 142 22.46 7.23 -2.50
C ASP A 142 21.48 7.44 -1.33
N ASN A 143 21.43 8.66 -0.75
CA ASN A 143 20.63 8.93 0.45
C ASN A 143 19.23 9.42 0.11
N SER A 144 18.31 8.47 -0.10
CA SER A 144 16.88 8.71 -0.38
C SER A 144 16.09 9.31 0.80
N GLY A 145 16.73 9.56 1.95
CA GLY A 145 16.06 10.01 3.17
C GLY A 145 15.18 8.97 3.85
N VAL A 146 15.19 7.74 3.36
CA VAL A 146 14.46 6.63 3.95
C VAL A 146 15.39 5.84 4.87
N PRO A 147 15.10 5.71 6.17
CA PRO A 147 15.93 4.88 7.05
C PRO A 147 15.83 3.41 6.64
N PRO A 148 16.91 2.61 6.73
CA PRO A 148 16.89 1.20 6.34
C PRO A 148 15.98 0.33 7.22
N ASN A 149 15.73 0.75 8.45
CA ASN A 149 14.83 0.09 9.41
C ASN A 149 13.94 1.14 10.08
N PRO A 150 12.91 1.65 9.39
CA PRO A 150 12.00 2.62 9.97
C PRO A 150 11.13 1.97 11.05
N SER A 151 10.89 2.66 12.14
CA SER A 151 9.91 2.21 13.13
C SER A 151 8.50 2.62 12.71
N PRO A 152 7.51 1.71 12.79
CA PRO A 152 6.13 2.04 12.49
C PRO A 152 5.56 3.03 13.52
N VAL A 153 4.74 3.97 13.07
CA VAL A 153 3.97 4.85 13.96
C VAL A 153 3.02 4.02 14.83
N ARG A 154 2.49 2.94 14.26
CA ARG A 154 1.61 2.00 14.94
C ARG A 154 1.63 0.63 14.30
N SER A 155 1.63 -0.41 15.14
CA SER A 155 1.35 -1.78 14.77
C SER A 155 -0.05 -2.14 15.26
N LEU A 156 -0.91 -2.62 14.36
CA LEU A 156 -2.29 -2.98 14.62
C LEU A 156 -2.42 -4.50 14.57
N ASP A 157 -2.91 -5.10 15.66
CA ASP A 157 -3.10 -6.56 15.85
C ASP A 157 -4.58 -6.98 15.86
N HIS A 158 -5.47 -6.13 15.33
CA HIS A 158 -6.91 -6.33 15.37
C HIS A 158 -7.43 -7.42 14.41
N LEU A 159 -6.62 -7.82 13.43
CA LEU A 159 -6.87 -8.99 12.60
C LEU A 159 -5.97 -10.12 13.08
N THR A 160 -6.55 -11.24 13.51
CA THR A 160 -5.81 -12.43 13.98
C THR A 160 -5.58 -13.45 12.87
N ILE A 161 -5.66 -13.03 11.63
CA ILE A 161 -5.62 -13.81 10.40
C ILE A 161 -4.93 -13.00 9.30
N PRO A 162 -4.37 -13.64 8.27
CA PRO A 162 -3.64 -12.93 7.23
C PRO A 162 -4.41 -11.73 6.67
N THR A 163 -3.76 -10.59 6.59
CA THR A 163 -4.33 -9.40 5.96
C THR A 163 -4.29 -9.57 4.44
N SER A 164 -5.40 -9.31 3.76
CA SER A 164 -5.48 -9.45 2.31
C SER A 164 -5.84 -8.17 1.57
N HIS A 165 -6.38 -7.18 2.26
CA HIS A 165 -6.74 -5.89 1.69
C HIS A 165 -6.35 -4.77 2.64
N LEU A 166 -5.66 -3.78 2.11
CA LEU A 166 -5.36 -2.50 2.72
C LEU A 166 -5.68 -1.43 1.70
N VAL A 167 -6.57 -0.50 2.03
CA VAL A 167 -6.96 0.57 1.11
C VAL A 167 -7.19 1.84 1.89
N PHE A 168 -6.47 2.92 1.53
CA PHE A 168 -6.67 4.23 2.11
C PHE A 168 -7.84 4.97 1.45
N SER A 169 -8.57 5.78 2.23
CA SER A 169 -9.53 6.72 1.68
C SER A 169 -8.83 7.78 0.81
N PRO A 170 -9.55 8.41 -0.14
CA PRO A 170 -8.96 9.39 -1.05
C PRO A 170 -8.28 10.59 -0.36
N ASP A 171 -8.77 10.96 0.82
CA ASP A 171 -8.23 12.01 1.68
C ASP A 171 -7.10 11.53 2.61
N GLY A 172 -6.89 10.20 2.70
CA GLY A 172 -5.90 9.57 3.56
C GLY A 172 -6.20 9.64 5.06
N GLN A 173 -7.43 9.96 5.45
CA GLN A 173 -7.83 10.00 6.86
C GLN A 173 -8.29 8.64 7.39
N LEU A 174 -8.66 7.73 6.50
CA LEU A 174 -9.10 6.39 6.86
C LEU A 174 -8.29 5.32 6.15
N LEU A 175 -8.03 4.23 6.85
CA LEU A 175 -7.51 2.99 6.30
C LEU A 175 -8.52 1.87 6.54
N ALA A 176 -8.95 1.23 5.46
CA ALA A 176 -9.70 -0.01 5.54
C ALA A 176 -8.72 -1.19 5.52
N MET A 177 -8.75 -2.03 6.54
CA MET A 177 -7.98 -3.27 6.59
C MET A 177 -8.90 -4.47 6.68
N ALA A 178 -8.70 -5.49 5.83
CA ALA A 178 -9.57 -6.64 5.77
C ALA A 178 -8.85 -7.95 5.46
N SER A 179 -9.51 -9.06 5.80
CA SER A 179 -9.07 -10.41 5.47
C SER A 179 -10.17 -11.18 4.72
N ARG A 180 -9.76 -11.82 3.63
CA ARG A 180 -10.64 -12.72 2.84
C ARG A 180 -10.87 -14.09 3.49
N TRP A 181 -10.03 -14.44 4.47
CA TRP A 181 -10.00 -15.80 5.03
C TRP A 181 -11.07 -16.03 6.10
N LYS A 182 -11.62 -14.96 6.68
CA LYS A 182 -12.66 -15.04 7.72
C LYS A 182 -13.81 -14.11 7.35
N ARG A 183 -15.05 -14.54 7.69
CA ARG A 183 -16.24 -13.72 7.51
C ARG A 183 -16.17 -12.49 8.41
N ASP A 184 -16.66 -11.37 7.88
CA ASP A 184 -16.81 -10.11 8.60
C ASP A 184 -15.50 -9.54 9.18
N ALA A 185 -14.35 -9.99 8.62
CA ALA A 185 -13.02 -9.59 9.06
C ALA A 185 -12.59 -8.31 8.39
N MET A 186 -13.10 -7.19 8.88
CA MET A 186 -12.73 -5.84 8.44
C MET A 186 -12.68 -4.89 9.61
N ARG A 187 -11.78 -3.91 9.54
CA ARG A 187 -11.70 -2.79 10.47
C ARG A 187 -11.41 -1.50 9.70
N LEU A 188 -11.94 -0.39 10.21
CA LEU A 188 -11.56 0.95 9.79
C LEU A 188 -10.63 1.55 10.84
N VAL A 189 -9.63 2.27 10.39
CA VAL A 189 -8.62 2.92 11.21
C VAL A 189 -8.60 4.40 10.85
N HIS A 190 -8.72 5.26 11.84
CA HIS A 190 -8.58 6.71 11.66
C HIS A 190 -7.11 7.11 11.69
N LEU A 191 -6.71 8.00 10.78
CA LEU A 191 -5.38 8.57 10.71
C LEU A 191 -5.46 10.10 10.92
N PRO A 192 -4.47 10.69 11.57
CA PRO A 192 -3.18 10.13 12.02
C PRO A 192 -3.20 9.45 13.39
N SER A 193 -4.34 9.41 14.09
CA SER A 193 -4.40 8.86 15.46
C SER A 193 -4.18 7.35 15.54
N CYS A 194 -4.24 6.63 14.39
CA CYS A 194 -4.16 5.17 14.29
C CYS A 194 -5.19 4.47 15.20
N THR A 195 -6.37 5.09 15.38
CA THR A 195 -7.45 4.55 16.23
C THR A 195 -8.36 3.66 15.40
N VAL A 196 -8.58 2.44 15.87
CA VAL A 196 -9.49 1.48 15.22
C VAL A 196 -10.92 1.72 15.68
N TYR A 197 -11.84 1.89 14.72
CA TYR A 197 -13.25 2.03 15.02
C TYR A 197 -13.84 0.71 15.55
N ARG A 198 -14.38 0.74 16.77
CA ARG A 198 -14.98 -0.43 17.43
C ARG A 198 -16.41 -0.70 16.98
N ASN A 199 -17.11 0.35 16.58
CA ASN A 199 -18.55 0.30 16.27
C ASN A 199 -18.85 -0.07 14.83
N TRP A 200 -17.82 -0.31 14.00
CA TRP A 200 -18.01 -0.68 12.61
C TRP A 200 -16.95 -1.72 12.17
N PRO A 201 -17.31 -2.75 11.41
CA PRO A 201 -18.67 -3.12 10.97
C PRO A 201 -19.52 -3.63 12.15
N THR A 202 -20.83 -3.39 12.08
CA THR A 202 -21.77 -3.85 13.12
C THR A 202 -22.24 -5.27 12.85
N SER A 203 -22.74 -5.96 13.90
CA SER A 203 -23.37 -7.28 13.75
C SER A 203 -24.60 -7.30 12.82
N ASN A 204 -25.25 -6.13 12.64
CA ASN A 204 -26.44 -5.98 11.81
C ASN A 204 -26.12 -5.81 10.32
N THR A 205 -24.83 -5.66 9.95
CA THR A 205 -24.38 -5.52 8.56
C THR A 205 -23.34 -6.58 8.22
N PRO A 206 -23.73 -7.86 8.09
CA PRO A 206 -22.78 -8.92 7.78
C PRO A 206 -22.13 -8.65 6.42
N LEU A 207 -20.80 -8.57 6.39
CA LEU A 207 -20.03 -8.35 5.17
C LEU A 207 -19.81 -9.64 4.38
N GLY A 208 -19.81 -10.79 5.08
CA GLY A 208 -19.42 -12.08 4.51
C GLY A 208 -17.89 -12.20 4.36
N ARG A 209 -17.42 -13.10 3.50
CA ARG A 209 -16.01 -13.15 3.12
C ARG A 209 -15.72 -12.09 2.09
N ILE A 210 -14.83 -11.18 2.43
CA ILE A 210 -14.51 -10.00 1.61
C ILE A 210 -13.61 -10.41 0.46
N THR A 211 -13.99 -10.05 -0.76
CA THR A 211 -13.23 -10.33 -1.98
C THR A 211 -12.57 -9.10 -2.56
N ALA A 212 -13.14 -7.92 -2.34
CA ALA A 212 -12.57 -6.65 -2.75
C ALA A 212 -13.05 -5.52 -1.85
N VAL A 213 -12.20 -4.52 -1.69
CA VAL A 213 -12.47 -3.26 -1.00
C VAL A 213 -11.98 -2.12 -1.87
N ALA A 214 -12.79 -1.09 -2.03
CA ALA A 214 -12.40 0.10 -2.78
C ALA A 214 -12.99 1.36 -2.14
N TRP A 215 -12.28 2.47 -2.27
CA TRP A 215 -12.77 3.78 -1.92
C TRP A 215 -13.07 4.59 -3.19
N GLY A 216 -14.14 5.37 -3.13
CA GLY A 216 -14.50 6.37 -4.13
C GLY A 216 -14.63 7.74 -3.49
N ARG A 217 -14.67 8.78 -4.31
CA ARG A 217 -15.02 10.13 -3.86
C ARG A 217 -16.53 10.28 -3.92
N GLY A 218 -17.14 10.91 -2.90
CA GLY A 218 -18.53 11.33 -2.92
C GLY A 218 -18.78 12.42 -3.97
N GLU A 219 -20.01 12.53 -4.41
CA GLU A 219 -20.40 13.55 -5.42
C GLU A 219 -20.55 14.96 -4.84
N ARG A 220 -20.60 15.10 -3.51
CA ARG A 220 -20.82 16.38 -2.83
C ARG A 220 -19.51 17.07 -2.49
N GLU A 221 -19.51 18.41 -2.49
CA GLU A 221 -18.33 19.27 -2.18
C GLU A 221 -17.80 19.09 -0.76
N GLU A 222 -18.60 18.58 0.16
CA GLU A 222 -18.16 18.18 1.50
C GLU A 222 -17.64 16.75 1.43
N ALA A 223 -16.37 16.60 1.19
CA ALA A 223 -15.45 15.45 1.20
C ALA A 223 -16.00 14.14 1.80
N GLU A 224 -17.12 13.64 1.28
CA GLU A 224 -17.66 12.33 1.65
C GLU A 224 -16.94 11.26 0.85
N ALA A 225 -16.34 10.30 1.53
CA ALA A 225 -15.74 9.13 0.92
C ALA A 225 -16.78 8.02 0.80
N LEU A 226 -16.80 7.34 -0.34
CA LEU A 226 -17.61 6.14 -0.56
C LEU A 226 -16.75 4.90 -0.32
N LEU A 227 -17.19 4.04 0.58
CA LEU A 227 -16.57 2.74 0.81
C LEU A 227 -17.38 1.64 0.13
N ALA A 228 -16.78 0.93 -0.81
CA ALA A 228 -17.37 -0.23 -1.46
C ALA A 228 -16.71 -1.52 -0.95
N VAL A 229 -17.52 -2.48 -0.53
CA VAL A 229 -17.06 -3.81 -0.10
C VAL A 229 -17.82 -4.88 -0.86
N ALA A 230 -17.09 -5.71 -1.60
CA ALA A 230 -17.61 -6.87 -2.29
C ALA A 230 -17.33 -8.17 -1.51
N ASN A 231 -18.19 -9.16 -1.65
CA ASN A 231 -18.05 -10.43 -0.98
C ASN A 231 -18.14 -11.64 -1.92
N GLU A 232 -17.86 -12.84 -1.39
CA GLU A 232 -17.87 -14.11 -2.12
C GLU A 232 -19.24 -14.48 -2.74
N GLN A 233 -20.33 -13.85 -2.28
CA GLN A 233 -21.68 -14.07 -2.81
C GLN A 233 -22.05 -13.16 -3.99
N GLY A 234 -21.09 -12.37 -4.51
CA GLY A 234 -21.31 -11.39 -5.57
C GLY A 234 -22.07 -10.15 -5.11
N LYS A 235 -22.22 -9.92 -3.79
CA LYS A 235 -22.88 -8.73 -3.26
C LYS A 235 -21.87 -7.62 -3.06
N ILE A 236 -22.22 -6.43 -3.53
CA ILE A 236 -21.48 -5.18 -3.27
C ILE A 236 -22.32 -4.32 -2.31
N ARG A 237 -21.69 -3.82 -1.27
CA ARG A 237 -22.27 -2.86 -0.33
C ARG A 237 -21.52 -1.56 -0.41
N LEU A 238 -22.26 -0.48 -0.37
CA LEU A 238 -21.74 0.88 -0.39
C LEU A 238 -22.10 1.58 0.90
N TRP A 239 -21.15 2.29 1.46
CA TRP A 239 -21.35 3.20 2.60
C TRP A 239 -20.79 4.56 2.26
N GLU A 240 -21.57 5.56 2.55
CA GLU A 240 -21.12 6.94 2.61
C GLU A 240 -20.46 7.15 3.97
N VAL A 241 -19.19 7.52 3.97
CA VAL A 241 -18.41 7.74 5.18
C VAL A 241 -18.16 9.24 5.30
N ARG A 242 -18.67 9.82 6.37
CA ARG A 242 -18.44 11.22 6.75
C ARG A 242 -17.35 11.25 7.82
N ALA A 243 -16.31 12.02 7.57
CA ALA A 243 -15.20 12.21 8.50
C ALA A 243 -15.50 13.32 9.51
#